data_60c995f86d7bc3891c217680e97d0ffd
#
_entry.id   60c995f86d7bc3891c217680e97d0ffd
#
_cell.length_a   1.000
_cell.length_b   1.000
_cell.length_c   1.000
_cell.angle_alpha   90.00
_cell.angle_beta   90.00
_cell.angle_gamma   90.00
#
_symmetry.space_group_name_H-M   'P 1'
#
loop_
_entity.id
_entity.type
_entity.pdbx_description
1 polymer ?
#
loop_
_entity_poly.entity_id
_entity_poly.type
_entity_poly.pdbx_seq_one_letter_code
_entity_poly.pdbx_strand_id
1 'polypeptide(L)'
;TESEDATKFAEMAKENGAQGSGPYQGESYDAAALMILAMQKAGSADRGSIAGNVMDIANAPGEQIGPGELAKALELVAAGTDIDYQGATGVEFTDVGEAKGSYKQLTIEDGAWKTVQVR
;
A
#
# COMPACT_ATOMS: atom_id res chain seq x y z
N THR A 1 -5.83 -3.61 -9.15
CA THR A 1 -7.17 -3.37 -8.61
C THR A 1 -7.66 -2.03 -9.14
N GLU A 2 -8.87 -1.99 -9.68
CA GLU A 2 -9.52 -0.76 -10.10
C GLU A 2 -10.28 -0.22 -8.89
N SER A 3 -9.59 0.48 -8.02
CA SER A 3 -10.15 1.14 -6.84
C SER A 3 -9.97 2.65 -6.95
N GLU A 4 -10.69 3.40 -6.15
CA GLU A 4 -10.51 4.84 -6.03
C GLU A 4 -9.08 5.19 -5.57
N ASP A 5 -8.54 4.43 -4.63
CA ASP A 5 -7.18 4.60 -4.14
C ASP A 5 -6.12 4.30 -5.20
N ALA A 6 -6.32 3.26 -6.02
CA ALA A 6 -5.43 2.97 -7.14
C ALA A 6 -5.42 4.12 -8.17
N THR A 7 -6.58 4.72 -8.43
CA THR A 7 -6.70 5.88 -9.33
C THR A 7 -6.00 7.10 -8.74
N LYS A 8 -6.25 7.39 -7.48
CA LYS A 8 -5.60 8.49 -6.74
C LYS A 8 -4.07 8.34 -6.71
N PHE A 9 -3.58 7.12 -6.47
CA PHE A 9 -2.15 6.83 -6.56
C PHE A 9 -1.59 7.10 -7.95
N ALA A 10 -2.28 6.64 -9.01
CA ALA A 10 -1.82 6.83 -10.39
C ALA A 10 -1.70 8.31 -10.77
N GLU A 11 -2.67 9.13 -10.34
CA GLU A 11 -2.65 10.59 -10.55
C GLU A 11 -1.46 11.23 -9.80
N MET A 12 -1.32 10.93 -8.52
CA MET A 12 -0.22 11.42 -7.67
C MET A 12 1.16 11.03 -8.25
N ALA A 13 1.30 9.78 -8.72
CA ALA A 13 2.54 9.30 -9.31
C ALA A 13 2.88 10.06 -10.59
N LYS A 14 1.91 10.33 -11.46
CA LYS A 14 2.10 11.12 -12.69
C LYS A 14 2.51 12.57 -12.38
N GLU A 15 1.88 13.20 -11.40
CA GLU A 15 2.24 14.56 -10.96
C GLU A 15 3.68 14.63 -10.46
N ASN A 16 4.21 13.55 -9.93
CA ASN A 16 5.60 13.42 -9.45
C ASN A 16 6.56 12.78 -10.48
N GLY A 17 6.18 12.69 -11.74
CA GLY A 17 7.06 12.26 -12.83
C GLY A 17 7.20 10.76 -13.00
N ALA A 18 6.34 9.95 -12.35
CA ALA A 18 6.27 8.50 -12.55
C ALA A 18 5.14 8.12 -13.52
N GLN A 19 5.13 6.88 -14.01
CA GLN A 19 4.09 6.42 -14.95
C GLN A 19 2.71 6.26 -14.29
N GLY A 20 2.68 5.85 -13.03
CA GLY A 20 1.46 5.69 -12.25
C GLY A 20 0.61 4.43 -12.58
N SER A 21 0.96 3.68 -13.61
CA SER A 21 0.15 2.55 -14.09
C SER A 21 0.96 1.30 -14.48
N GLY A 22 2.24 1.25 -14.13
CA GLY A 22 3.07 0.07 -14.36
C GLY A 22 2.81 -1.03 -13.32
N PRO A 23 3.20 -2.28 -13.61
CA PRO A 23 3.11 -3.37 -12.65
C PRO A 23 3.94 -3.07 -11.41
N TYR A 24 3.42 -3.45 -10.25
CA TYR A 24 4.07 -3.33 -8.93
C TYR A 24 4.38 -1.90 -8.44
N GLN A 25 3.90 -0.85 -9.10
CA GLN A 25 4.17 0.53 -8.66
C GLN A 25 3.42 0.86 -7.37
N GLY A 26 2.13 0.55 -7.30
CA GLY A 26 1.33 0.71 -6.09
C GLY A 26 1.84 -0.14 -4.94
N GLU A 27 2.18 -1.39 -5.22
CA GLU A 27 2.73 -2.32 -4.24
C GLU A 27 4.09 -1.86 -3.69
N SER A 28 4.94 -1.29 -4.53
CA SER A 28 6.23 -0.73 -4.10
C SER A 28 6.07 0.51 -3.22
N TYR A 29 5.12 1.36 -3.57
CA TYR A 29 4.75 2.52 -2.75
C TYR A 29 4.24 2.09 -1.37
N ASP A 30 3.32 1.13 -1.33
CA ASP A 30 2.75 0.60 -0.10
C ASP A 30 3.80 -0.09 0.76
N ALA A 31 4.68 -0.88 0.16
CA ALA A 31 5.77 -1.53 0.89
C ALA A 31 6.71 -0.52 1.59
N ALA A 32 7.07 0.56 0.89
CA ALA A 32 7.90 1.62 1.47
C ALA A 32 7.16 2.36 2.60
N ALA A 33 5.89 2.69 2.40
CA ALA A 33 5.07 3.37 3.40
C ALA A 33 4.89 2.51 4.67
N LEU A 34 4.61 1.22 4.52
CA LEU A 34 4.48 0.29 5.64
C LEU A 34 5.76 0.20 6.47
N MET A 35 6.93 0.14 5.83
CA MET A 35 8.21 0.13 6.52
C MET A 35 8.45 1.42 7.31
N ILE A 36 8.19 2.57 6.71
CA ILE A 36 8.35 3.89 7.34
C ILE A 36 7.41 4.02 8.56
N LEU A 37 6.16 3.64 8.42
CA LEU A 37 5.16 3.70 9.49
C LEU A 37 5.47 2.70 10.62
N ALA A 38 5.96 1.50 10.29
CA ALA A 38 6.39 0.53 11.28
C ALA A 38 7.62 1.01 12.06
N MET A 39 8.57 1.68 11.40
CA MET A 39 9.69 2.33 12.08
C MET A 39 9.22 3.45 13.04
N GLN A 40 8.28 4.26 12.60
CA GLN A 40 7.69 5.32 13.45
C GLN A 40 7.00 4.71 14.66
N LYS A 41 6.20 3.66 14.48
CA LYS A 41 5.50 2.97 15.58
C LYS A 41 6.49 2.33 16.56
N ALA A 42 7.53 1.69 16.05
CA ALA A 42 8.56 1.06 16.86
C ALA A 42 9.50 2.05 17.57
N GLY A 43 9.64 3.27 17.05
CA GLY A 43 10.67 4.22 17.46
C GLY A 43 12.09 3.71 17.15
N SER A 44 12.24 2.84 16.16
CA SER A 44 13.50 2.14 15.83
C SER A 44 13.54 1.72 14.37
N ALA A 45 14.71 1.73 13.76
CA ALA A 45 14.99 1.19 12.43
C ALA A 45 15.55 -0.25 12.47
N ASP A 46 15.50 -0.90 13.62
CA ASP A 46 15.90 -2.29 13.76
C ASP A 46 14.94 -3.24 13.03
N ARG A 47 15.48 -4.21 12.30
CA ARG A 47 14.69 -5.12 11.46
C ARG A 47 13.61 -5.90 12.22
N GLY A 48 13.96 -6.39 13.42
CA GLY A 48 13.02 -7.12 14.27
C GLY A 48 11.88 -6.24 14.74
N SER A 49 12.18 -4.99 15.10
CA SER A 49 11.18 -4.00 15.52
C SER A 49 10.24 -3.62 14.37
N ILE A 50 10.76 -3.43 13.17
CA ILE A 50 9.96 -3.17 11.97
C ILE A 50 9.01 -4.35 11.70
N ALA A 51 9.56 -5.55 11.62
CA ALA A 51 8.77 -6.76 11.35
C ALA A 51 7.66 -6.99 12.38
N GLY A 52 7.92 -6.71 13.65
CA GLY A 52 6.93 -6.84 14.73
C GLY A 52 5.79 -5.82 14.69
N ASN A 53 5.91 -4.74 13.92
CA ASN A 53 4.91 -3.67 13.86
C ASN A 53 4.16 -3.55 12.52
N VAL A 54 4.61 -4.24 11.46
CA VAL A 54 4.00 -4.13 10.13
C VAL A 54 2.54 -4.55 10.12
N MET A 55 2.20 -5.65 10.79
CA MET A 55 0.82 -6.16 10.85
C MET A 55 -0.14 -5.19 11.50
N ASP A 56 0.28 -4.54 12.58
CA ASP A 56 -0.53 -3.56 13.31
C ASP A 56 -0.76 -2.28 12.50
N ILE A 57 0.16 -1.95 11.58
CA ILE A 57 0.03 -0.81 10.68
C ILE A 57 -0.88 -1.13 9.49
N ALA A 58 -0.75 -2.34 8.95
CA ALA A 58 -1.41 -2.74 7.70
C ALA A 58 -2.84 -3.23 7.88
N ASN A 59 -3.20 -3.69 9.09
CA ASN A 59 -4.50 -4.31 9.33
C ASN A 59 -5.33 -3.50 10.33
N ALA A 60 -6.65 -3.52 10.12
CA ALA A 60 -7.61 -2.96 11.08
C ALA A 60 -7.42 -3.59 12.49
N PRO A 61 -7.83 -2.88 13.55
CA PRO A 61 -8.60 -1.62 13.56
C PRO A 61 -7.72 -0.38 13.44
N GLY A 62 -8.33 0.73 13.05
CA GLY A 62 -7.68 2.03 13.04
C GLY A 62 -8.26 2.99 12.02
N GLU A 63 -7.70 4.20 11.98
CA GLU A 63 -8.07 5.18 10.97
C GLU A 63 -7.49 4.78 9.61
N GLN A 64 -8.34 4.72 8.58
CA GLN A 64 -7.93 4.34 7.24
C GLN A 64 -7.03 5.39 6.61
N ILE A 65 -5.92 4.92 6.03
CA ILE A 65 -4.91 5.75 5.39
C ILE A 65 -4.79 5.34 3.91
N GLY A 66 -5.10 6.28 3.03
CA GLY A 66 -4.96 6.11 1.59
C GLY A 66 -3.63 6.64 1.03
N PRO A 67 -3.44 6.54 -0.30
CA PRO A 67 -2.25 7.07 -0.96
C PRO A 67 -2.17 8.59 -0.81
N GLY A 68 -0.96 9.10 -0.59
CA GLY A 68 -0.70 10.53 -0.37
C GLY A 68 -0.94 11.02 1.06
N GLU A 69 -1.35 10.15 1.98
CA GLU A 69 -1.65 10.51 3.37
C GLU A 69 -0.54 10.08 4.36
N LEU A 70 0.68 9.82 3.88
CA LEU A 70 1.79 9.35 4.72
C LEU A 70 2.14 10.33 5.85
N ALA A 71 2.12 11.63 5.59
CA ALA A 71 2.40 12.65 6.61
C ALA A 71 1.37 12.59 7.75
N LYS A 72 0.08 12.50 7.40
CA LYS A 72 -1.01 12.31 8.36
C LYS A 72 -0.83 11.03 9.17
N ALA A 73 -0.51 9.93 8.51
CA ALA A 73 -0.29 8.64 9.16
C ALA A 73 0.89 8.68 10.14
N LEU A 74 1.99 9.34 9.79
CA LEU A 74 3.13 9.54 10.69
C LEU A 74 2.76 10.30 11.95
N GLU A 75 1.95 11.36 11.84
CA GLU A 75 1.47 12.13 12.99
C GLU A 75 0.56 11.28 13.90
N LEU A 76 -0.36 10.51 13.32
CA LEU A 76 -1.25 9.63 14.07
C LEU A 76 -0.48 8.54 14.81
N VAL A 77 0.45 7.89 14.15
CA VAL A 77 1.30 6.85 14.76
C VAL A 77 2.17 7.44 15.88
N ALA A 78 2.75 8.62 15.68
CA ALA A 78 3.53 9.31 16.71
C ALA A 78 2.69 9.68 17.95
N ALA A 79 1.41 9.96 17.75
CA ALA A 79 0.44 10.22 18.83
C ALA A 79 -0.09 8.95 19.52
N GLY A 80 0.31 7.76 19.06
CA GLY A 80 -0.18 6.48 19.60
C GLY A 80 -1.57 6.07 19.10
N THR A 81 -2.07 6.70 18.03
CA THR A 81 -3.36 6.38 17.42
C THR A 81 -3.20 5.19 16.48
N ASP A 82 -4.11 4.22 16.55
CA ASP A 82 -4.12 3.08 15.64
C ASP A 82 -4.56 3.52 14.23
N ILE A 83 -3.86 3.02 13.24
CA ILE A 83 -4.16 3.23 11.82
C ILE A 83 -4.41 1.90 11.11
N ASP A 84 -5.15 1.97 10.02
CA ASP A 84 -5.39 0.88 9.07
C ASP A 84 -4.89 1.36 7.69
N TYR A 85 -3.66 1.00 7.36
CA TYR A 85 -3.04 1.44 6.12
C TYR A 85 -3.59 0.68 4.93
N GLN A 86 -4.43 1.32 4.13
CA GLN A 86 -4.99 0.78 2.90
C GLN A 86 -4.07 1.03 1.70
N GLY A 87 -3.41 2.17 1.66
CA GLY A 87 -2.49 2.54 0.60
C GLY A 87 -3.11 2.56 -0.80
N ALA A 88 -2.27 2.36 -1.79
CA ALA A 88 -2.66 2.34 -3.21
C ALA A 88 -3.33 1.03 -3.63
N THR A 89 -3.07 -0.07 -2.92
CA THR A 89 -3.47 -1.43 -3.32
C THR A 89 -4.55 -2.04 -2.43
N GLY A 90 -4.99 -1.34 -1.39
CA GLY A 90 -5.88 -1.91 -0.37
C GLY A 90 -5.19 -3.03 0.41
N VAL A 91 -3.95 -2.78 0.86
CA VAL A 91 -3.13 -3.80 1.47
C VAL A 91 -3.73 -4.32 2.77
N GLU A 92 -3.80 -5.63 2.89
CA GLU A 92 -4.19 -6.35 4.10
C GLU A 92 -3.41 -7.65 4.15
N PHE A 93 -2.82 -7.94 5.29
CA PHE A 93 -2.04 -9.16 5.47
C PHE A 93 -2.86 -10.28 6.13
N THR A 94 -2.57 -11.50 5.70
CA THR A 94 -2.98 -12.72 6.40
C THR A 94 -2.13 -12.95 7.65
N ASP A 95 -2.56 -13.87 8.51
CA ASP A 95 -1.83 -14.23 9.74
C ASP A 95 -0.40 -14.74 9.50
N VAL A 96 -0.13 -15.22 8.28
CA VAL A 96 1.21 -15.69 7.88
C VAL A 96 2.04 -14.61 7.18
N GLY A 97 1.52 -13.37 7.07
CA GLY A 97 2.22 -12.23 6.50
C GLY A 97 2.18 -12.14 4.97
N GLU A 98 1.22 -12.81 4.34
CA GLU A 98 0.96 -12.69 2.90
C GLU A 98 -0.07 -11.60 2.64
N ALA A 99 0.21 -10.71 1.69
CA ALA A 99 -0.76 -9.70 1.27
C ALA A 99 -1.93 -10.35 0.53
N LYS A 100 -3.14 -10.05 0.95
CA LYS A 100 -4.36 -10.38 0.18
C LYS A 100 -4.37 -9.49 -1.07
N GLY A 101 -4.80 -10.04 -2.19
CA GLY A 101 -4.82 -9.29 -3.43
C GLY A 101 -5.77 -9.87 -4.47
N SER A 102 -6.05 -9.06 -5.47
CA SER A 102 -6.72 -9.48 -6.69
C SER A 102 -5.71 -9.54 -7.84
N TYR A 103 -5.97 -10.40 -8.79
CA TYR A 103 -5.09 -10.64 -9.93
C TYR A 103 -5.80 -10.31 -11.23
N LYS A 104 -5.11 -9.60 -12.13
CA LYS A 104 -5.58 -9.39 -13.51
C LYS A 104 -5.05 -10.52 -14.41
N GLN A 105 -5.96 -11.22 -15.05
CA GLN A 105 -5.61 -12.10 -16.14
C GLN A 105 -5.52 -11.26 -17.42
N LEU A 106 -4.34 -11.26 -18.05
CA LEU A 106 -4.07 -10.50 -19.25
C LEU A 106 -3.92 -11.42 -20.45
N THR A 107 -4.31 -10.95 -21.62
CA THR A 107 -3.98 -11.54 -22.92
C THR A 107 -3.34 -10.48 -23.81
N ILE A 108 -2.75 -10.92 -24.91
CA ILE A 108 -2.21 -10.02 -25.94
C ILE A 108 -3.19 -10.03 -27.12
N GLU A 109 -3.72 -8.85 -27.46
CA GLU A 109 -4.51 -8.62 -28.67
C GLU A 109 -3.93 -7.42 -29.41
N ASP A 110 -3.75 -7.56 -30.71
CA ASP A 110 -3.22 -6.50 -31.60
C ASP A 110 -1.92 -5.84 -31.07
N GLY A 111 -1.05 -6.63 -30.45
CA GLY A 111 0.22 -6.16 -29.90
C GLY A 111 0.13 -5.40 -28.58
N ALA A 112 -1.02 -5.39 -27.93
CA ALA A 112 -1.26 -4.72 -26.65
C ALA A 112 -1.83 -5.68 -25.59
N TRP A 113 -1.55 -5.39 -24.31
CA TRP A 113 -2.14 -6.10 -23.18
C TRP A 113 -3.63 -5.75 -23.03
N LYS A 114 -4.46 -6.78 -22.95
CA LYS A 114 -5.89 -6.64 -22.67
C LYS A 114 -6.27 -7.44 -21.44
N THR A 115 -7.00 -6.82 -20.53
CA THR A 115 -7.54 -7.49 -19.34
C THR A 115 -8.70 -8.41 -19.74
N VAL A 116 -8.61 -9.68 -19.41
CA VAL A 116 -9.66 -10.69 -19.63
C VAL A 116 -10.60 -10.73 -18.44
N GLN A 117 -10.05 -10.79 -17.24
CA GLN A 117 -10.82 -10.79 -16.00
C GLN A 117 -9.94 -10.37 -14.81
N VAL A 118 -10.61 -10.00 -13.72
CA VAL A 118 -9.98 -9.76 -12.41
C VAL A 118 -10.51 -10.83 -11.45
N ARG A 119 -9.63 -11.46 -10.71
CA ARG A 119 -9.98 -12.46 -9.70
C ARG A 119 -9.51 -12.03 -8.32
#